data_e5c3b48dc4657684de008da426e0356d
#
_entry.id   e5c3b48dc4657684de008da426e0356d
#
_cell.length_a   1.000
_cell.length_b   1.000
_cell.length_c   1.000
_cell.angle_alpha   90.00
_cell.angle_beta   90.00
_cell.angle_gamma   90.00
#
_symmetry.space_group_name_H-M   'P 1'
#
loop_
_entity.id
_entity.type
_entity.pdbx_description
1 polymer ?
#
loop_
_entity_poly.entity_id
_entity_poly.type
_entity_poly.pdbx_seq_one_letter_code
_entity_poly.pdbx_strand_id
1 'polypeptide(L)'
;MQQLELNVINQKQTEPEAFAIAQFIQEHIHSYADLLLILACTELQVIKFSEALRTNLAAYDPLFTQGYYACHGLAETYDTTLANDDNHEDDIWVLFTQCYKPEQALYFQQLQTEYLSLWDNFWSKMNLRTH
;
A
#
# COMPACT_ATOMS: atom_id res chain seq x y z
N MET A 1 18.10 21.31 15.75
CA MET A 1 17.67 20.25 16.68
C MET A 1 16.60 19.36 16.10
N GLN A 2 15.51 19.88 15.56
CA GLN A 2 14.47 19.06 14.93
C GLN A 2 14.98 18.23 13.75
N GLN A 3 15.88 18.79 12.92
CA GLN A 3 16.46 18.06 11.80
C GLN A 3 17.35 16.89 12.24
N LEU A 4 18.09 17.08 13.33
CA LEU A 4 18.94 16.03 13.89
C LEU A 4 18.11 14.89 14.49
N GLU A 5 17.02 15.21 15.17
CA GLU A 5 16.12 14.21 15.74
C GLU A 5 15.43 13.39 14.66
N LEU A 6 14.98 14.03 13.56
CA LEU A 6 14.41 13.34 12.41
C LEU A 6 15.42 12.42 11.75
N ASN A 7 16.66 12.83 11.59
CA ASN A 7 17.71 12.00 11.01
C ASN A 7 18.02 10.78 11.89
N VAL A 8 18.06 10.96 13.20
CA VAL A 8 18.28 9.86 14.15
C VAL A 8 17.13 8.86 14.09
N ILE A 9 15.88 9.35 14.02
CA ILE A 9 14.70 8.51 13.89
C ILE A 9 14.76 7.73 12.58
N ASN A 10 15.04 8.38 11.47
CA ASN A 10 15.12 7.74 10.16
C ASN A 10 16.21 6.66 10.09
N GLN A 11 17.39 6.91 10.69
CA GLN A 11 18.47 5.95 10.67
C GLN A 11 18.24 4.73 11.57
N LYS A 12 17.55 4.93 12.71
CA LYS A 12 17.38 3.87 13.71
C LYS A 12 16.12 3.04 13.53
N GLN A 13 15.10 3.58 12.84
CA GLN A 13 13.78 2.96 12.78
C GLN A 13 13.37 2.46 11.39
N THR A 14 14.20 2.68 10.37
CA THR A 14 13.92 2.14 9.04
C THR A 14 14.16 0.64 9.04
N GLU A 15 13.08 -0.12 8.94
CA GLU A 15 13.16 -1.57 8.84
C GLU A 15 13.71 -1.97 7.48
N PRO A 16 14.56 -3.03 7.42
CA PRO A 16 15.10 -3.49 6.13
C PRO A 16 14.02 -3.82 5.10
N GLU A 17 12.91 -4.39 5.54
CA GLU A 17 11.80 -4.75 4.66
C GLU A 17 11.08 -3.51 4.11
N ALA A 18 10.90 -2.47 4.92
CA ALA A 18 10.34 -1.19 4.48
C ALA A 18 11.30 -0.46 3.54
N PHE A 19 12.59 -0.48 3.85
CA PHE A 19 13.63 0.11 3.00
C PHE A 19 13.66 -0.59 1.63
N ALA A 20 13.53 -1.91 1.60
CA ALA A 20 13.51 -2.68 0.36
C ALA A 20 12.34 -2.26 -0.55
N ILE A 21 11.17 -1.98 0.02
CA ILE A 21 10.01 -1.47 -0.74
C ILE A 21 10.34 -0.10 -1.35
N ALA A 22 10.85 0.82 -0.54
CA ALA A 22 11.19 2.17 -1.00
C ALA A 22 12.26 2.14 -2.09
N GLN A 23 13.28 1.31 -1.92
CA GLN A 23 14.35 1.14 -2.90
C GLN A 23 13.81 0.56 -4.21
N PHE A 24 12.95 -0.44 -4.13
CA PHE A 24 12.32 -1.04 -5.30
C PHE A 24 11.55 0.01 -6.12
N ILE A 25 10.77 0.86 -5.44
CA ILE A 25 10.02 1.93 -6.08
C ILE A 25 10.97 2.86 -6.85
N GLN A 26 12.08 3.26 -6.23
CA GLN A 26 13.07 4.12 -6.87
C GLN A 26 13.72 3.48 -8.09
N GLU A 27 14.02 2.18 -8.02
CA GLU A 27 14.80 1.49 -9.04
C GLU A 27 13.96 0.97 -10.21
N HIS A 28 12.65 0.79 -10.05
CA HIS A 28 11.81 0.09 -11.00
C HIS A 28 10.75 0.95 -11.68
N ILE A 29 10.62 2.23 -11.33
CA ILE A 29 9.70 3.13 -12.04
C ILE A 29 10.46 3.79 -13.18
N HIS A 30 10.27 3.27 -14.39
CA HIS A 30 10.90 3.78 -15.61
C HIS A 30 9.88 4.33 -16.62
N SER A 31 8.58 4.13 -16.34
CA SER A 31 7.50 4.59 -17.21
C SER A 31 6.28 4.96 -16.38
N TYR A 32 5.34 5.64 -17.01
CA TYR A 32 4.05 5.96 -16.40
C TYR A 32 3.28 4.69 -16.03
N ALA A 33 3.34 3.67 -16.89
CA ALA A 33 2.68 2.40 -16.63
C ALA A 33 3.28 1.67 -15.42
N ASP A 34 4.60 1.70 -15.24
CA ASP A 34 5.26 1.16 -14.05
C ASP A 34 4.75 1.85 -12.79
N LEU A 35 4.67 3.17 -12.83
CA LEU A 35 4.16 3.96 -11.70
C LEU A 35 2.73 3.56 -11.35
N LEU A 36 1.86 3.45 -12.35
CA LEU A 36 0.46 3.09 -12.12
C LEU A 36 0.32 1.68 -11.53
N LEU A 37 1.09 0.73 -12.01
CA LEU A 37 1.05 -0.64 -11.48
C LEU A 37 1.51 -0.69 -10.02
N ILE A 38 2.62 -0.04 -9.70
CA ILE A 38 3.14 0.02 -8.34
C ILE A 38 2.16 0.75 -7.42
N LEU A 39 1.56 1.84 -7.90
CA LEU A 39 0.57 2.58 -7.13
C LEU A 39 -0.67 1.75 -6.84
N ALA A 40 -1.19 1.01 -7.85
CA ALA A 40 -2.34 0.13 -7.66
C ALA A 40 -2.07 -0.96 -6.61
N CYS A 41 -0.89 -1.58 -6.67
CA CYS A 41 -0.49 -2.59 -5.69
C CYS A 41 -0.35 -1.99 -4.29
N THR A 42 0.13 -0.76 -4.18
CA THR A 42 0.25 -0.05 -2.91
C THR A 42 -1.12 0.28 -2.32
N GLU A 43 -2.03 0.79 -3.15
CA GLU A 43 -3.42 1.06 -2.71
C GLU A 43 -4.10 -0.20 -2.18
N LEU A 44 -3.88 -1.33 -2.84
CA LEU A 44 -4.42 -2.60 -2.37
C LEU A 44 -3.89 -2.96 -0.98
N GLN A 45 -2.60 -2.70 -0.70
CA GLN A 45 -2.01 -2.93 0.63
C GLN A 45 -2.67 -2.02 1.67
N VAL A 46 -2.89 -0.75 1.36
CA VAL A 46 -3.54 0.22 2.26
C VAL A 46 -4.98 -0.21 2.56
N ILE A 47 -5.73 -0.64 1.56
CA ILE A 47 -7.11 -1.13 1.72
C ILE A 47 -7.14 -2.33 2.68
N LYS A 48 -6.32 -3.33 2.43
CA LYS A 48 -6.26 -4.55 3.25
C LYS A 48 -5.84 -4.27 4.68
N PHE A 49 -4.82 -3.44 4.86
CA PHE A 49 -4.35 -3.05 6.19
C PHE A 49 -5.42 -2.26 6.96
N SER A 50 -6.04 -1.29 6.32
CA SER A 50 -7.05 -0.44 6.95
C SER A 50 -8.28 -1.24 7.36
N GLU A 51 -8.69 -2.20 6.53
CA GLU A 51 -9.80 -3.10 6.83
C GLU A 51 -9.49 -3.97 8.07
N ALA A 52 -8.31 -4.58 8.10
CA ALA A 52 -7.88 -5.41 9.23
C ALA A 52 -7.75 -4.58 10.52
N LEU A 53 -7.18 -3.39 10.42
CA LEU A 53 -7.00 -2.51 11.56
C LEU A 53 -8.34 -2.03 12.12
N ARG A 54 -9.25 -1.64 11.25
CA ARG A 54 -10.61 -1.22 11.64
C ARG A 54 -11.33 -2.34 12.36
N THR A 55 -11.26 -3.57 11.85
CA THR A 55 -11.89 -4.74 12.46
C THR A 55 -11.30 -5.04 13.84
N ASN A 56 -9.98 -5.00 13.95
CA ASN A 56 -9.29 -5.38 15.20
C ASN A 56 -9.40 -4.31 16.28
N LEU A 57 -9.43 -3.04 15.92
CA LEU A 57 -9.47 -1.94 16.88
C LEU A 57 -10.88 -1.49 17.25
N ALA A 58 -11.90 -1.90 16.53
CA ALA A 58 -13.29 -1.52 16.83
C ALA A 58 -13.71 -1.97 18.23
N ALA A 59 -13.14 -3.06 18.74
CA ALA A 59 -13.43 -3.57 20.09
C ALA A 59 -12.88 -2.68 21.20
N TYR A 60 -11.87 -1.86 20.91
CA TYR A 60 -11.25 -0.97 21.90
C TYR A 60 -11.93 0.39 21.97
N ASP A 61 -12.22 0.99 20.81
CA ASP A 61 -12.85 2.30 20.75
C ASP A 61 -13.58 2.47 19.42
N PRO A 62 -14.88 2.81 19.43
CA PRO A 62 -15.62 3.07 18.19
C PRO A 62 -15.02 4.14 17.30
N LEU A 63 -14.19 5.05 17.83
CA LEU A 63 -13.51 6.06 17.04
C LEU A 63 -12.59 5.46 15.96
N PHE A 64 -12.04 4.24 16.21
CA PHE A 64 -11.22 3.56 15.23
C PHE A 64 -11.99 3.07 13.99
N THR A 65 -13.31 3.04 14.05
CA THR A 65 -14.15 2.73 12.90
C THR A 65 -14.51 3.94 12.07
N GLN A 66 -14.04 5.12 12.48
CA GLN A 66 -14.29 6.40 11.82
C GLN A 66 -12.99 7.03 11.34
N GLY A 67 -13.08 8.11 10.58
CA GLY A 67 -11.91 8.84 10.12
C GLY A 67 -11.13 8.12 9.04
N TYR A 68 -9.81 8.17 9.15
CA TYR A 68 -8.90 7.67 8.13
C TYR A 68 -9.17 6.22 7.72
N TYR A 69 -9.28 5.32 8.68
CA TYR A 69 -9.44 3.88 8.39
C TYR A 69 -10.82 3.53 7.84
N ALA A 70 -11.84 4.32 8.16
CA ALA A 70 -13.16 4.15 7.56
C ALA A 70 -13.17 4.58 6.10
N CYS A 71 -12.35 5.58 5.75
CA CYS A 71 -12.24 6.09 4.40
C CYS A 71 -11.31 5.27 3.50
N HIS A 72 -10.44 4.44 4.09
CA HIS A 72 -9.39 3.70 3.38
C HIS A 72 -9.67 2.20 3.29
N GLY A 73 -10.88 1.76 3.53
CA GLY A 73 -11.27 0.36 3.36
C GLY A 73 -12.29 0.18 2.25
N LEU A 74 -12.61 -1.07 1.96
CA LEU A 74 -13.71 -1.40 1.06
C LEU A 74 -15.04 -1.02 1.72
N ALA A 75 -15.95 -0.45 0.93
CA ALA A 75 -17.28 -0.10 1.43
C ALA A 75 -18.10 -1.36 1.66
N GLU A 76 -18.41 -1.65 2.91
CA GLU A 76 -19.34 -2.72 3.29
C GLU A 76 -20.78 -2.22 3.27
N THR A 77 -20.98 -0.92 3.13
CA THR A 77 -22.28 -0.27 3.14
C THR A 77 -22.47 0.56 1.87
N TYR A 78 -23.71 0.95 1.60
CA TYR A 78 -24.05 1.80 0.45
C TYR A 78 -23.51 3.23 0.54
N ASP A 79 -22.85 3.57 1.64
CA ASP A 79 -22.27 4.90 1.81
C ASP A 79 -20.84 4.92 1.23
N THR A 80 -20.77 5.24 -0.06
CA THR A 80 -19.50 5.30 -0.81
C THR A 80 -18.55 6.40 -0.34
N THR A 81 -19.02 7.31 0.53
CA THR A 81 -18.15 8.37 1.06
C THR A 81 -17.14 7.86 2.09
N LEU A 82 -17.33 6.64 2.60
CA LEU A 82 -16.48 6.05 3.63
C LEU A 82 -15.35 5.17 3.09
N ALA A 83 -15.29 4.92 1.77
CA ALA A 83 -14.29 4.01 1.18
C ALA A 83 -13.68 4.63 -0.08
N ASN A 84 -12.87 5.68 0.10
CA ASN A 84 -12.26 6.41 -1.02
C ASN A 84 -11.20 5.60 -1.77
N ASP A 85 -10.46 4.74 -1.07
CA ASP A 85 -9.36 3.98 -1.69
C ASP A 85 -9.84 2.95 -2.70
N ASP A 86 -11.04 2.41 -2.51
CA ASP A 86 -11.67 1.52 -3.48
C ASP A 86 -11.83 2.21 -4.84
N ASN A 87 -12.28 3.48 -4.83
CA ASN A 87 -12.42 4.28 -6.03
C ASN A 87 -11.05 4.65 -6.64
N HIS A 88 -10.06 4.95 -5.79
CA HIS A 88 -8.71 5.28 -6.24
C HIS A 88 -8.06 4.10 -6.95
N GLU A 89 -8.20 2.90 -6.41
CA GLU A 89 -7.68 1.68 -7.03
C GLU A 89 -8.31 1.46 -8.41
N ASP A 90 -9.63 1.55 -8.51
CA ASP A 90 -10.33 1.37 -9.77
C ASP A 90 -9.87 2.38 -10.81
N ASP A 91 -9.71 3.64 -10.44
CA ASP A 91 -9.24 4.70 -11.33
C ASP A 91 -7.82 4.43 -11.83
N ILE A 92 -6.95 3.94 -10.95
CA ILE A 92 -5.58 3.59 -11.32
C ILE A 92 -5.56 2.44 -12.32
N TRP A 93 -6.37 1.40 -12.11
CA TRP A 93 -6.47 0.28 -13.05
C TRP A 93 -7.00 0.71 -14.42
N VAL A 94 -7.97 1.62 -14.46
CA VAL A 94 -8.46 2.18 -15.74
C VAL A 94 -7.33 2.89 -16.48
N LEU A 95 -6.56 3.73 -15.79
CA LEU A 95 -5.42 4.44 -16.38
C LEU A 95 -4.33 3.46 -16.84
N PHE A 96 -4.04 2.45 -16.04
CA PHE A 96 -3.05 1.42 -16.39
C PHE A 96 -3.46 0.69 -17.68
N THR A 97 -4.74 0.33 -17.80
CA THR A 97 -5.26 -0.35 -18.99
C THR A 97 -5.04 0.48 -20.25
N GLN A 98 -5.13 1.81 -20.16
CA GLN A 98 -4.89 2.71 -21.29
C GLN A 98 -3.43 2.74 -21.71
N CYS A 99 -2.50 2.49 -20.78
CA CYS A 99 -1.06 2.48 -21.04
C CYS A 99 -0.50 1.08 -21.33
N TYR A 100 -1.26 0.05 -21.05
CA TYR A 100 -0.85 -1.34 -21.14
C TYR A 100 -0.73 -1.77 -22.60
N LYS A 101 0.36 -2.49 -22.88
CA LYS A 101 0.57 -3.14 -24.18
C LYS A 101 0.76 -4.64 -23.95
N PRO A 102 0.06 -5.51 -24.74
CA PRO A 102 0.15 -6.96 -24.54
C PRO A 102 1.58 -7.51 -24.64
N GLU A 103 2.46 -6.88 -25.42
CA GLU A 103 3.86 -7.27 -25.55
C GLU A 103 4.64 -7.14 -24.25
N GLN A 104 4.15 -6.33 -23.33
CA GLN A 104 4.78 -6.08 -22.02
C GLN A 104 4.16 -6.90 -20.89
N ALA A 105 3.26 -7.84 -21.20
CA ALA A 105 2.52 -8.60 -20.18
C ALA A 105 3.45 -9.32 -19.20
N LEU A 106 4.48 -10.01 -19.70
CA LEU A 106 5.44 -10.71 -18.83
C LEU A 106 6.23 -9.75 -17.95
N TYR A 107 6.62 -8.61 -18.50
CA TYR A 107 7.33 -7.57 -17.75
C TYR A 107 6.49 -7.07 -16.57
N PHE A 108 5.24 -6.72 -16.82
CA PHE A 108 4.37 -6.22 -15.75
C PHE A 108 3.99 -7.31 -14.74
N GLN A 109 3.82 -8.55 -15.19
CA GLN A 109 3.58 -9.66 -14.29
C GLN A 109 4.76 -9.87 -13.34
N GLN A 110 5.97 -9.80 -13.86
CA GLN A 110 7.19 -9.93 -13.06
C GLN A 110 7.34 -8.77 -12.08
N LEU A 111 7.13 -7.54 -12.55
CA LEU A 111 7.18 -6.34 -11.71
C LEU A 111 6.20 -6.45 -10.55
N GLN A 112 4.98 -6.83 -10.83
CA GLN A 112 3.93 -7.02 -9.82
C GLN A 112 4.32 -8.10 -8.81
N THR A 113 4.77 -9.24 -9.28
CA THR A 113 5.14 -10.39 -8.43
C THR A 113 6.27 -10.02 -7.49
N GLU A 114 7.31 -9.37 -8.00
CA GLU A 114 8.45 -8.94 -7.19
C GLU A 114 8.04 -7.89 -6.17
N TYR A 115 7.24 -6.91 -6.57
CA TYR A 115 6.78 -5.86 -5.67
C TYR A 115 5.89 -6.41 -4.55
N LEU A 116 4.93 -7.25 -4.89
CA LEU A 116 4.04 -7.86 -3.89
C LEU A 116 4.79 -8.78 -2.93
N SER A 117 5.85 -9.45 -3.39
CA SER A 117 6.67 -10.29 -2.49
C SER A 117 7.39 -9.46 -1.43
N LEU A 118 7.79 -8.22 -1.75
CA LEU A 118 8.37 -7.31 -0.77
C LEU A 118 7.35 -6.91 0.31
N TRP A 119 6.11 -6.68 -0.08
CA TRP A 119 5.03 -6.42 0.88
C TRP A 119 4.73 -7.64 1.74
N ASP A 120 4.73 -8.84 1.17
CA ASP A 120 4.56 -10.07 1.94
C ASP A 120 5.66 -10.23 3.00
N ASN A 121 6.90 -9.95 2.65
CA ASN A 121 8.01 -9.96 3.59
C ASN A 121 7.83 -8.94 4.70
N PHE A 122 7.38 -7.74 4.35
CA PHE A 122 7.11 -6.68 5.32
C PHE A 122 6.02 -7.10 6.32
N TRP A 123 4.88 -7.58 5.82
CA TRP A 123 3.77 -8.01 6.68
C TRP A 123 4.15 -9.21 7.54
N SER A 124 4.90 -10.17 7.01
CA SER A 124 5.37 -11.34 7.75
C SER A 124 6.27 -10.92 8.91
N LYS A 125 7.15 -9.95 8.68
CA LYS A 125 8.02 -9.41 9.73
C LYS A 125 7.23 -8.72 10.83
N MET A 126 6.25 -7.90 10.44
CA MET A 126 5.37 -7.22 11.40
C MET A 126 4.56 -8.21 12.21
N ASN A 127 4.05 -9.25 11.59
CA ASN A 127 3.28 -10.29 12.27
C ASN A 127 4.13 -11.05 13.31
N LEU A 128 5.38 -11.37 12.98
CA LEU A 128 6.30 -12.02 13.92
C LEU A 128 6.59 -11.16 15.16
N ARG A 129 6.56 -9.84 15.02
CA ARG A 129 6.80 -8.91 16.15
C ARG A 129 5.59 -8.77 17.05
N THR A 130 4.39 -9.04 16.57
CA THR A 130 3.16 -8.94 17.36
C THR A 130 2.87 -10.21 18.15
N HIS A 131 3.60 -11.25 17.91
CA HIS A 131 3.55 -12.51 18.62
C HIS A 131 4.78 -12.69 19.50
#